data_c62956fb33c68a7326bd95a9cc15025e
#
_entry.id   c62956fb33c68a7326bd95a9cc15025e
#
_cell.length_a   1.000
_cell.length_b   1.000
_cell.length_c   1.000
_cell.angle_alpha   90.00
_cell.angle_beta   90.00
_cell.angle_gamma   90.00
#
_symmetry.space_group_name_H-M   'P 1'
#
loop_
_entity.id
_entity.type
_entity.pdbx_description
1 polymer ?
#
loop_
_entity_poly.entity_id
_entity_poly.type
_entity_poly.pdbx_seq_one_letter_code
_entity_poly.pdbx_strand_id
1 'polypeptide(L)'
;RMGLRGLCLTEHSGPWDLHEFRRFADLHNVVLIRAMEVETDMGHVLAFGMDEYQPGFHKVETLSKAAKAAGGFIVTAHPFRAVFSRPTFNRPLLYKAVNDELPVEPEDAMNHPIFKLVNAVEVANGGTADEENDFAMKVAGVLNMPVTGGSDAHSTHGIGRFVTAFRDEINNQEEFLAALHAGSFHPAVGLRTGELRPYTV
;
A
#
# COMPACT_ATOMS: atom_id res chain seq x y z
N ARG A 1 -24.04 -0.79 -5.27
CA ARG A 1 -22.83 -0.71 -6.12
C ARG A 1 -22.12 0.57 -5.74
N MET A 2 -20.96 0.51 -5.07
CA MET A 2 -20.26 1.70 -4.59
C MET A 2 -19.31 2.35 -5.64
N GLY A 3 -19.32 1.87 -6.90
CA GLY A 3 -18.51 2.46 -7.98
C GLY A 3 -17.05 2.04 -8.00
N LEU A 4 -16.64 1.07 -7.17
CA LEU A 4 -15.29 0.50 -7.22
C LEU A 4 -15.09 -0.25 -8.54
N ARG A 5 -14.01 0.06 -9.28
CA ARG A 5 -13.73 -0.51 -10.59
C ARG A 5 -12.86 -1.77 -10.53
N GLY A 6 -11.99 -1.86 -9.53
CA GLY A 6 -11.12 -3.00 -9.33
C GLY A 6 -10.68 -3.17 -7.89
N LEU A 7 -10.09 -4.31 -7.59
CA LEU A 7 -9.55 -4.67 -6.27
C LEU A 7 -8.14 -5.23 -6.43
N CYS A 8 -7.24 -4.78 -5.57
CA CYS A 8 -5.95 -5.44 -5.36
C CYS A 8 -6.11 -6.44 -4.22
N LEU A 9 -5.78 -7.71 -4.47
CA LEU A 9 -5.71 -8.74 -3.45
C LEU A 9 -4.26 -8.88 -3.00
N THR A 10 -4.00 -8.47 -1.75
CA THR A 10 -2.67 -8.35 -1.15
C THR A 10 -2.54 -9.29 0.04
N GLU A 11 -2.45 -10.59 -0.23
CA GLU A 11 -2.40 -11.62 0.81
C GLU A 11 -1.05 -11.64 1.53
N HIS A 12 -1.05 -11.89 2.84
CA HIS A 12 0.16 -11.97 3.67
C HIS A 12 1.08 -13.15 3.36
N SER A 13 0.53 -14.26 2.87
CA SER A 13 1.28 -15.50 2.63
C SER A 13 1.88 -15.63 1.23
N GLY A 14 1.81 -14.56 0.46
CA GLY A 14 2.10 -14.57 -0.96
C GLY A 14 0.83 -14.44 -1.80
N PRO A 15 0.95 -14.18 -3.09
CA PRO A 15 -0.21 -13.93 -3.93
C PRO A 15 -1.00 -15.23 -4.16
N TRP A 16 -2.30 -15.10 -4.39
CA TRP A 16 -3.15 -16.23 -4.75
C TRP A 16 -2.56 -17.07 -5.86
N ASP A 17 -2.89 -18.38 -5.89
CA ASP A 17 -2.64 -19.24 -7.06
C ASP A 17 -3.17 -18.57 -8.33
N LEU A 18 -2.33 -18.49 -9.35
CA LEU A 18 -2.64 -17.72 -10.56
C LEU A 18 -3.85 -18.26 -11.32
N HIS A 19 -4.02 -19.61 -11.33
CA HIS A 19 -5.12 -20.24 -12.04
C HIS A 19 -6.46 -19.99 -11.33
N GLU A 20 -6.49 -20.16 -10.02
CA GLU A 20 -7.68 -19.87 -9.21
C GLU A 20 -8.06 -18.40 -9.25
N PHE A 21 -7.07 -17.51 -9.18
CA PHE A 21 -7.26 -16.08 -9.28
C PHE A 21 -7.92 -15.67 -10.60
N ARG A 22 -7.40 -16.14 -11.72
CA ARG A 22 -7.96 -15.87 -13.05
C ARG A 22 -9.37 -16.42 -13.19
N ARG A 23 -9.59 -17.66 -12.77
CA ARG A 23 -10.92 -18.28 -12.79
C ARG A 23 -11.94 -17.47 -11.98
N PHE A 24 -11.55 -16.95 -10.83
CA PHE A 24 -12.42 -16.12 -9.99
C PHE A 24 -12.73 -14.77 -10.67
N ALA A 25 -11.73 -14.10 -11.21
CA ALA A 25 -11.90 -12.82 -11.90
C ALA A 25 -12.86 -12.96 -13.10
N ASP A 26 -12.66 -13.98 -13.93
CA ASP A 26 -13.48 -14.26 -15.11
C ASP A 26 -14.93 -14.58 -14.71
N LEU A 27 -15.14 -15.41 -13.68
CA LEU A 27 -16.48 -15.79 -13.20
C LEU A 27 -17.30 -14.59 -12.72
N HIS A 28 -16.65 -13.62 -12.09
CA HIS A 28 -17.31 -12.47 -11.48
C HIS A 28 -17.25 -11.20 -12.33
N ASN A 29 -16.56 -11.26 -13.46
CA ASN A 29 -16.35 -10.11 -14.36
C ASN A 29 -15.91 -8.85 -13.60
N VAL A 30 -14.83 -8.98 -12.81
CA VAL A 30 -14.24 -7.91 -12.02
C VAL A 30 -12.76 -7.72 -12.37
N VAL A 31 -12.30 -6.49 -12.33
CA VAL A 31 -10.88 -6.20 -12.45
C VAL A 31 -10.22 -6.52 -11.11
N LEU A 32 -9.40 -7.57 -11.10
CA LEU A 32 -8.62 -7.96 -9.96
C LEU A 32 -7.13 -7.80 -10.25
N ILE A 33 -6.41 -7.28 -9.29
CA ILE A 33 -4.94 -7.16 -9.31
C ILE A 33 -4.39 -8.12 -8.27
N ARG A 34 -3.55 -9.03 -8.74
CA ARG A 34 -2.88 -10.03 -7.89
C ARG A 34 -1.60 -9.44 -7.32
N ALA A 35 -1.51 -9.42 -6.01
CA ALA A 35 -0.40 -8.83 -5.28
C ALA A 35 -0.18 -9.54 -3.94
N MET A 36 0.77 -9.09 -3.14
CA MET A 36 0.99 -9.57 -1.78
C MET A 36 1.34 -8.42 -0.84
N GLU A 37 1.01 -8.59 0.43
CA GLU A 37 1.52 -7.78 1.52
C GLU A 37 2.61 -8.58 2.23
N VAL A 38 3.83 -8.08 2.18
CA VAL A 38 5.01 -8.73 2.74
C VAL A 38 5.34 -8.13 4.09
N GLU A 39 5.34 -8.94 5.15
CA GLU A 39 5.89 -8.52 6.43
C GLU A 39 7.42 -8.51 6.35
N THR A 40 8.02 -7.31 6.46
CA THR A 40 9.45 -7.12 6.35
C THR A 40 10.07 -6.65 7.67
N ASP A 41 11.40 -6.60 7.70
CA ASP A 41 12.17 -6.03 8.81
C ASP A 41 11.98 -4.51 8.98
N MET A 42 11.34 -3.84 8.00
CA MET A 42 10.99 -2.40 8.05
C MET A 42 9.49 -2.19 7.80
N GLY A 43 8.63 -3.01 8.43
CA GLY A 43 7.18 -2.91 8.32
C GLY A 43 6.60 -3.69 7.14
N HIS A 44 5.34 -3.44 6.85
CA HIS A 44 4.65 -4.11 5.76
C HIS A 44 4.90 -3.39 4.42
N VAL A 45 5.01 -4.18 3.37
CA VAL A 45 5.23 -3.68 2.01
C VAL A 45 4.28 -4.38 1.05
N LEU A 46 3.46 -3.59 0.35
CA LEU A 46 2.66 -4.10 -0.77
C LEU A 46 3.56 -4.30 -1.97
N ALA A 47 3.51 -5.48 -2.59
CA ALA A 47 4.31 -5.82 -3.75
C ALA A 47 3.42 -6.23 -4.92
N PHE A 48 3.47 -5.42 -5.98
CA PHE A 48 2.73 -5.58 -7.22
C PHE A 48 3.64 -6.07 -8.33
N GLY A 49 3.14 -6.92 -9.22
CA GLY A 49 3.91 -7.46 -10.34
C GLY A 49 4.90 -8.56 -9.96
N MET A 50 4.68 -9.19 -8.80
CA MET A 50 5.46 -10.34 -8.33
C MET A 50 4.63 -11.61 -8.45
N ASP A 51 5.20 -12.66 -9.04
CA ASP A 51 4.45 -13.91 -9.28
C ASP A 51 4.32 -14.79 -8.04
N GLU A 52 5.30 -14.73 -7.13
CA GLU A 52 5.35 -15.57 -5.93
C GLU A 52 6.15 -14.90 -4.80
N TYR A 53 5.91 -15.35 -3.58
CA TYR A 53 6.76 -15.03 -2.44
C TYR A 53 8.04 -15.85 -2.51
N GLN A 54 9.19 -15.21 -2.38
CA GLN A 54 10.50 -15.89 -2.37
C GLN A 54 11.15 -15.81 -0.99
N PRO A 55 11.93 -16.85 -0.61
CA PRO A 55 12.74 -16.82 0.60
C PRO A 55 13.64 -15.58 0.66
N GLY A 56 13.59 -14.87 1.79
CA GLY A 56 14.34 -13.64 1.98
C GLY A 56 13.55 -12.35 1.78
N PHE A 57 12.29 -12.38 1.32
CA PHE A 57 11.46 -11.18 1.17
C PHE A 57 11.10 -10.50 2.50
N HIS A 58 11.26 -11.19 3.64
CA HIS A 58 11.23 -10.57 4.95
C HIS A 58 12.33 -9.50 5.16
N LYS A 59 13.33 -9.44 4.27
CA LYS A 59 14.29 -8.35 4.15
C LYS A 59 13.85 -7.43 3.03
N VAL A 60 13.45 -6.22 3.38
CA VAL A 60 12.95 -5.26 2.39
C VAL A 60 13.95 -4.96 1.28
N GLU A 61 15.26 -4.97 1.56
CA GLU A 61 16.27 -4.79 0.53
C GLU A 61 16.25 -5.92 -0.52
N THR A 62 16.01 -7.17 -0.08
CA THR A 62 15.89 -8.32 -0.99
C THR A 62 14.62 -8.20 -1.84
N LEU A 63 13.49 -7.85 -1.20
CA LEU A 63 12.24 -7.61 -1.90
C LEU A 63 12.37 -6.48 -2.93
N SER A 64 12.98 -5.36 -2.55
CA SER A 64 13.19 -4.21 -3.44
C SER A 64 14.01 -4.57 -4.68
N LYS A 65 15.10 -5.33 -4.50
CA LYS A 65 15.92 -5.82 -5.63
C LYS A 65 15.14 -6.75 -6.56
N ALA A 66 14.37 -7.68 -5.98
CA ALA A 66 13.57 -8.61 -6.75
C ALA A 66 12.44 -7.89 -7.51
N ALA A 67 11.72 -6.99 -6.85
CA ALA A 67 10.68 -6.18 -7.50
C ALA A 67 11.24 -5.37 -8.67
N LYS A 68 12.37 -4.69 -8.46
CA LYS A 68 13.03 -3.94 -9.54
C LYS A 68 13.43 -4.83 -10.71
N ALA A 69 13.94 -6.03 -10.46
CA ALA A 69 14.32 -6.97 -11.51
C ALA A 69 13.12 -7.51 -12.29
N ALA A 70 11.96 -7.66 -11.63
CA ALA A 70 10.71 -8.11 -12.24
C ALA A 70 9.89 -6.98 -12.91
N GLY A 71 10.32 -5.73 -12.84
CA GLY A 71 9.51 -4.59 -13.26
C GLY A 71 8.29 -4.34 -12.35
N GLY A 72 8.33 -4.85 -11.14
CA GLY A 72 7.28 -4.67 -10.13
C GLY A 72 7.30 -3.28 -9.48
N PHE A 73 6.30 -3.02 -8.65
CA PHE A 73 6.13 -1.79 -7.91
C PHE A 73 5.85 -2.11 -6.45
N ILE A 74 6.57 -1.48 -5.51
CA ILE A 74 6.40 -1.73 -4.09
C ILE A 74 6.06 -0.45 -3.32
N VAL A 75 5.18 -0.60 -2.32
CA VAL A 75 4.63 0.50 -1.53
C VAL A 75 4.79 0.17 -0.05
N THR A 76 5.33 1.08 0.76
CA THR A 76 5.28 0.88 2.21
C THR A 76 3.84 1.06 2.69
N ALA A 77 3.27 0.00 3.29
CA ALA A 77 1.89 -0.04 3.74
C ALA A 77 1.77 0.60 5.13
N HIS A 78 0.75 1.44 5.31
CA HIS A 78 0.41 2.06 6.61
C HIS A 78 1.63 2.34 7.53
N PRO A 79 2.67 3.06 7.04
CA PRO A 79 3.99 3.11 7.69
C PRO A 79 3.97 3.66 9.11
N PHE A 80 3.01 4.50 9.44
CA PHE A 80 2.92 5.15 10.74
C PHE A 80 1.79 4.61 11.62
N ARG A 81 1.20 3.47 11.28
CA ARG A 81 0.20 2.81 12.13
C ARG A 81 0.74 2.61 13.55
N ALA A 82 -0.04 3.03 14.55
CA ALA A 82 0.26 2.98 15.97
C ALA A 82 1.43 3.88 16.44
N VAL A 83 1.85 4.87 15.65
CA VAL A 83 2.89 5.83 16.07
C VAL A 83 2.39 6.76 17.17
N PHE A 84 1.16 7.25 17.06
CA PHE A 84 0.57 8.17 18.04
C PHE A 84 -0.34 7.48 19.05
N SER A 85 -0.89 6.32 18.71
CA SER A 85 -1.57 5.49 19.69
C SER A 85 -0.50 4.88 20.60
N ARG A 86 -0.58 5.13 21.90
CA ARG A 86 0.29 4.52 22.91
C ARG A 86 -0.20 3.11 23.26
N PRO A 87 0.06 2.08 22.45
CA PRO A 87 -0.22 0.72 22.89
C PRO A 87 0.93 0.32 23.81
N THR A 88 0.60 -0.04 25.00
CA THR A 88 1.55 -0.61 25.98
C THR A 88 2.27 -1.85 25.47
N PHE A 89 1.86 -2.42 24.32
CA PHE A 89 2.33 -3.71 23.84
C PHE A 89 2.71 -3.79 22.35
N ASN A 90 2.36 -2.81 21.49
CA ASN A 90 2.70 -2.85 20.07
C ASN A 90 3.48 -1.61 19.63
N ARG A 91 4.76 -1.77 19.32
CA ARG A 91 5.52 -0.74 18.61
C ARG A 91 5.04 -0.66 17.16
N PRO A 92 5.07 0.53 16.54
CA PRO A 92 4.83 0.68 15.11
C PRO A 92 5.71 -0.28 14.31
N LEU A 93 5.14 -0.93 13.31
CA LEU A 93 5.84 -1.96 12.53
C LEU A 93 7.10 -1.41 11.87
N LEU A 94 7.06 -0.17 11.40
CA LEU A 94 8.20 0.50 10.77
C LEU A 94 9.39 0.70 11.72
N TYR A 95 9.13 0.86 13.01
CA TYR A 95 10.14 1.17 14.04
C TYR A 95 10.45 -0.03 14.96
N LYS A 96 9.99 -1.24 14.61
CA LYS A 96 10.24 -2.44 15.46
C LYS A 96 11.71 -2.82 15.58
N ALA A 97 12.47 -2.67 14.51
CA ALA A 97 13.87 -3.10 14.43
C ALA A 97 14.86 -2.01 14.85
N VAL A 98 14.38 -0.80 15.06
CA VAL A 98 15.23 0.35 15.37
C VAL A 98 14.96 0.73 16.82
N ASN A 99 16.02 0.86 17.63
CA ASN A 99 15.92 1.38 19.00
C ASN A 99 15.66 2.90 19.01
N ASP A 100 15.00 3.40 17.97
CA ASP A 100 14.85 4.81 17.71
C ASP A 100 13.66 5.40 18.47
N GLU A 101 13.79 6.65 18.79
CA GLU A 101 12.68 7.49 19.19
C GLU A 101 11.65 7.54 18.05
N LEU A 102 10.38 7.47 18.41
CA LEU A 102 9.30 7.60 17.42
C LEU A 102 9.31 9.03 16.86
N PRO A 103 9.05 9.21 15.56
CA PRO A 103 9.04 10.52 14.96
C PRO A 103 7.92 11.38 15.56
N VAL A 104 8.23 12.64 15.81
CA VAL A 104 7.26 13.66 16.26
C VAL A 104 6.87 14.55 15.07
N GLU A 105 7.86 14.95 14.29
CA GLU A 105 7.68 15.77 13.09
C GLU A 105 7.99 14.95 11.82
N PRO A 106 7.40 15.31 10.67
CA PRO A 106 7.66 14.62 9.41
C PRO A 106 9.15 14.51 9.04
N GLU A 107 9.93 15.52 9.38
CA GLU A 107 11.38 15.58 9.13
C GLU A 107 12.15 14.53 9.92
N ASP A 108 11.66 14.10 11.07
CA ASP A 108 12.27 13.03 11.87
C ASP A 108 12.16 11.69 11.14
N ALA A 109 11.01 11.49 10.47
CA ALA A 109 10.71 10.23 9.78
C ALA A 109 11.39 10.11 8.40
N MET A 110 11.68 11.25 7.73
CA MET A 110 12.14 11.27 6.33
C MET A 110 13.43 10.50 6.07
N ASN A 111 14.27 10.33 7.09
CA ASN A 111 15.55 9.63 6.97
C ASN A 111 15.44 8.10 7.14
N HIS A 112 14.23 7.57 7.42
CA HIS A 112 14.06 6.13 7.58
C HIS A 112 14.40 5.40 6.27
N PRO A 113 15.25 4.35 6.33
CA PRO A 113 15.80 3.70 5.12
C PRO A 113 14.75 3.11 4.17
N ILE A 114 13.55 2.78 4.66
CA ILE A 114 12.45 2.23 3.83
C ILE A 114 12.13 3.12 2.62
N PHE A 115 12.13 4.44 2.80
CA PHE A 115 11.76 5.39 1.74
C PHE A 115 12.74 5.42 0.55
N LYS A 116 13.95 4.87 0.71
CA LYS A 116 14.92 4.66 -0.38
C LYS A 116 14.74 3.34 -1.12
N LEU A 117 13.91 2.45 -0.58
CA LEU A 117 13.74 1.09 -1.05
C LEU A 117 12.39 0.83 -1.73
N VAL A 118 11.41 1.70 -1.48
CA VAL A 118 10.04 1.58 -2.03
C VAL A 118 9.78 2.64 -3.09
N ASN A 119 8.76 2.41 -3.93
CA ASN A 119 8.37 3.31 -5.01
C ASN A 119 7.35 4.38 -4.55
N ALA A 120 6.53 4.06 -3.54
CA ALA A 120 5.47 4.93 -3.05
C ALA A 120 5.18 4.70 -1.57
N VAL A 121 4.40 5.60 -0.97
CA VAL A 121 3.94 5.55 0.41
C VAL A 121 2.43 5.43 0.45
N GLU A 122 1.88 4.47 1.19
CA GLU A 122 0.45 4.44 1.49
C GLU A 122 0.17 5.46 2.60
N VAL A 123 -0.56 6.51 2.24
CA VAL A 123 -0.85 7.65 3.13
C VAL A 123 -2.31 7.70 3.59
N ALA A 124 -3.16 6.91 2.97
CA ALA A 124 -4.59 6.85 3.28
C ALA A 124 -5.00 5.37 3.42
N ASN A 125 -4.89 4.84 4.63
CA ASN A 125 -5.18 3.44 4.93
C ASN A 125 -6.44 3.32 5.80
N GLY A 126 -7.36 2.41 5.41
CA GLY A 126 -8.65 2.24 6.08
C GLY A 126 -8.60 1.62 7.47
N GLY A 127 -7.52 0.93 7.82
CA GLY A 127 -7.25 0.34 9.13
C GLY A 127 -6.37 1.19 10.04
N THR A 128 -6.02 2.42 9.63
CA THR A 128 -5.12 3.33 10.33
C THR A 128 -5.89 4.57 10.81
N ALA A 129 -5.47 5.19 11.92
CA ALA A 129 -6.06 6.42 12.42
C ALA A 129 -5.84 7.58 11.45
N ASP A 130 -6.79 8.52 11.39
CA ASP A 130 -6.72 9.64 10.44
C ASP A 130 -5.47 10.51 10.70
N GLU A 131 -5.10 10.74 11.98
CA GLU A 131 -3.88 11.48 12.37
C GLU A 131 -2.59 10.81 11.85
N GLU A 132 -2.54 9.48 11.85
CA GLU A 132 -1.41 8.70 11.34
C GLU A 132 -1.35 8.71 9.80
N ASN A 133 -2.51 8.71 9.14
CA ASN A 133 -2.64 8.91 7.70
C ASN A 133 -2.16 10.32 7.29
N ASP A 134 -2.60 11.34 8.02
CA ASP A 134 -2.19 12.74 7.80
C ASP A 134 -0.68 12.91 7.97
N PHE A 135 -0.10 12.24 8.97
CA PHE A 135 1.34 12.24 9.18
C PHE A 135 2.08 11.57 8.01
N ALA A 136 1.59 10.42 7.54
CA ALA A 136 2.15 9.75 6.37
C ALA A 136 2.13 10.64 5.12
N MET A 137 1.04 11.38 4.91
CA MET A 137 0.93 12.33 3.80
C MET A 137 1.96 13.45 3.90
N LYS A 138 2.17 14.02 5.09
CA LYS A 138 3.17 15.07 5.32
C LYS A 138 4.59 14.56 5.05
N VAL A 139 4.93 13.37 5.58
CA VAL A 139 6.24 12.74 5.33
C VAL A 139 6.48 12.49 3.84
N ALA A 140 5.49 11.93 3.15
CA ALA A 140 5.58 11.71 1.70
C ALA A 140 5.73 13.02 0.92
N GLY A 141 5.07 14.10 1.38
CA GLY A 141 5.20 15.44 0.82
C GLY A 141 6.63 16.01 0.97
N VAL A 142 7.25 15.88 2.15
CA VAL A 142 8.65 16.29 2.39
C VAL A 142 9.60 15.50 1.48
N LEU A 143 9.33 14.20 1.28
CA LEU A 143 10.14 13.32 0.43
C LEU A 143 9.85 13.47 -1.07
N ASN A 144 8.78 14.17 -1.45
CA ASN A 144 8.27 14.25 -2.81
C ASN A 144 8.06 12.85 -3.43
N MET A 145 7.50 11.92 -2.64
CA MET A 145 7.23 10.55 -3.07
C MET A 145 5.80 10.41 -3.60
N PRO A 146 5.56 9.51 -4.56
CA PRO A 146 4.21 9.10 -4.96
C PRO A 146 3.44 8.52 -3.76
N VAL A 147 2.12 8.75 -3.74
CA VAL A 147 1.25 8.38 -2.61
C VAL A 147 0.04 7.56 -3.06
N THR A 148 -0.30 6.54 -2.28
CA THR A 148 -1.43 5.65 -2.53
C THR A 148 -2.44 5.68 -1.38
N GLY A 149 -3.64 5.16 -1.64
CA GLY A 149 -4.64 4.85 -0.63
C GLY A 149 -5.18 3.44 -0.79
N GLY A 150 -5.47 2.79 0.32
CA GLY A 150 -6.03 1.44 0.36
C GLY A 150 -6.99 1.25 1.51
N SER A 151 -7.90 0.29 1.39
CA SER A 151 -8.88 0.03 2.45
C SER A 151 -8.32 -0.84 3.58
N ASP A 152 -7.30 -1.65 3.31
CA ASP A 152 -6.78 -2.66 4.24
C ASP A 152 -7.92 -3.50 4.85
N ALA A 153 -8.82 -3.94 3.97
CA ALA A 153 -10.08 -4.51 4.36
C ALA A 153 -9.98 -6.01 4.56
N HIS A 154 -10.13 -6.45 5.80
CA HIS A 154 -10.25 -7.87 6.19
C HIS A 154 -11.71 -8.37 6.17
N SER A 155 -12.64 -7.53 5.72
CA SER A 155 -14.05 -7.84 5.55
C SER A 155 -14.70 -6.88 4.55
N THR A 156 -15.91 -7.21 4.11
CA THR A 156 -16.67 -6.36 3.18
C THR A 156 -16.97 -4.96 3.72
N HIS A 157 -17.00 -4.78 5.05
CA HIS A 157 -17.29 -3.48 5.69
C HIS A 157 -16.18 -2.45 5.52
N GLY A 158 -14.92 -2.89 5.38
CA GLY A 158 -13.76 -2.00 5.21
C GLY A 158 -13.59 -1.49 3.78
N ILE A 159 -14.08 -2.23 2.78
CA ILE A 159 -13.82 -1.97 1.36
C ILE A 159 -14.26 -0.54 0.97
N GLY A 160 -13.35 0.19 0.30
CA GLY A 160 -13.62 1.50 -0.27
C GLY A 160 -13.63 2.65 0.74
N ARG A 161 -13.12 2.47 1.97
CA ARG A 161 -12.93 3.58 2.91
C ARG A 161 -11.94 4.60 2.36
N PHE A 162 -10.77 4.12 1.94
CA PHE A 162 -9.82 4.84 1.11
C PHE A 162 -9.50 3.99 -0.13
N VAL A 163 -9.12 4.65 -1.20
CA VAL A 163 -8.81 4.02 -2.49
C VAL A 163 -7.66 4.75 -3.18
N THR A 164 -7.05 4.11 -4.16
CA THR A 164 -6.21 4.79 -5.13
C THR A 164 -7.04 5.07 -6.38
N ALA A 165 -7.15 6.33 -6.76
CA ALA A 165 -7.79 6.76 -7.99
C ALA A 165 -6.74 6.90 -9.10
N PHE A 166 -7.00 6.30 -10.25
CA PHE A 166 -6.17 6.37 -11.43
C PHE A 166 -6.75 7.38 -12.42
N ARG A 167 -5.88 8.04 -13.19
CA ARG A 167 -6.31 8.99 -14.22
C ARG A 167 -6.98 8.28 -15.38
N ASP A 168 -6.41 7.13 -15.77
CA ASP A 168 -6.89 6.31 -16.87
C ASP A 168 -7.67 5.10 -16.36
N GLU A 169 -8.47 4.50 -17.23
CA GLU A 169 -9.17 3.27 -16.91
C GLU A 169 -8.18 2.09 -16.86
N ILE A 170 -8.28 1.29 -15.80
CA ILE A 170 -7.42 0.12 -15.58
C ILE A 170 -8.27 -1.14 -15.76
N ASN A 171 -7.88 -2.00 -16.70
CA ASN A 171 -8.62 -3.21 -17.04
C ASN A 171 -7.86 -4.51 -16.69
N ASN A 172 -6.57 -4.43 -16.43
CA ASN A 172 -5.71 -5.57 -16.14
C ASN A 172 -4.48 -5.18 -15.34
N GLN A 173 -3.69 -6.18 -14.94
CA GLN A 173 -2.49 -5.98 -14.12
C GLN A 173 -1.37 -5.25 -14.86
N GLU A 174 -1.24 -5.40 -16.16
CA GLU A 174 -0.22 -4.72 -16.96
C GLU A 174 -0.48 -3.21 -17.01
N GLU A 175 -1.72 -2.81 -17.32
CA GLU A 175 -2.16 -1.40 -17.31
C GLU A 175 -2.03 -0.80 -15.91
N PHE A 176 -2.35 -1.57 -14.86
CA PHE A 176 -2.19 -1.14 -13.48
C PHE A 176 -0.72 -0.83 -13.15
N LEU A 177 0.21 -1.72 -13.47
CA LEU A 177 1.64 -1.50 -13.24
C LEU A 177 2.17 -0.33 -14.06
N ALA A 178 1.76 -0.21 -15.32
CA ALA A 178 2.13 0.92 -16.19
C ALA A 178 1.67 2.25 -15.59
N ALA A 179 0.43 2.33 -15.07
CA ALA A 179 -0.09 3.53 -14.42
C ALA A 179 0.64 3.86 -13.13
N LEU A 180 1.02 2.85 -12.33
CA LEU A 180 1.84 3.05 -11.14
C LEU A 180 3.22 3.64 -11.50
N HIS A 181 3.91 3.05 -12.47
CA HIS A 181 5.21 3.55 -12.91
C HIS A 181 5.14 4.94 -13.56
N ALA A 182 4.03 5.28 -14.21
CA ALA A 182 3.79 6.60 -14.78
C ALA A 182 3.42 7.66 -13.73
N GLY A 183 3.13 7.28 -12.48
CA GLY A 183 2.65 8.20 -11.44
C GLY A 183 1.25 8.76 -11.72
N SER A 184 0.44 8.07 -12.52
CA SER A 184 -0.89 8.53 -12.96
C SER A 184 -1.99 8.17 -11.95
N PHE A 185 -1.73 8.39 -10.66
CA PHE A 185 -2.65 8.02 -9.58
C PHE A 185 -2.55 8.98 -8.39
N HIS A 186 -3.55 8.92 -7.50
CA HIS A 186 -3.56 9.64 -6.23
C HIS A 186 -4.45 8.93 -5.20
N PRO A 187 -4.23 9.12 -3.89
CA PRO A 187 -5.12 8.61 -2.85
C PRO A 187 -6.44 9.38 -2.87
N ALA A 188 -7.55 8.68 -2.62
CA ALA A 188 -8.87 9.29 -2.62
C ALA A 188 -9.77 8.71 -1.52
N VAL A 189 -10.75 9.51 -1.12
CA VAL A 189 -11.75 9.23 -0.10
C VAL A 189 -13.14 9.58 -0.60
N GLY A 190 -14.18 9.08 0.07
CA GLY A 190 -15.58 9.41 -0.25
C GLY A 190 -16.25 8.47 -1.24
N LEU A 191 -15.59 7.41 -1.70
CA LEU A 191 -16.19 6.42 -2.60
C LEU A 191 -17.49 5.83 -2.04
N ARG A 192 -17.51 5.54 -0.74
CA ARG A 192 -18.69 4.95 -0.06
C ARG A 192 -19.88 5.88 0.06
N THR A 193 -19.65 7.19 0.03
CA THR A 193 -20.70 8.22 0.08
C THR A 193 -21.11 8.72 -1.30
N GLY A 194 -20.43 8.25 -2.36
CA GLY A 194 -20.66 8.68 -3.73
C GLY A 194 -19.98 10.01 -4.10
N GLU A 195 -19.17 10.57 -3.22
CA GLU A 195 -18.47 11.83 -3.41
C GLU A 195 -16.94 11.61 -3.40
N LEU A 196 -16.45 10.89 -4.41
CA LEU A 196 -15.03 10.62 -4.54
C LEU A 196 -14.24 11.93 -4.70
N ARG A 197 -13.26 12.13 -3.83
CA ARG A 197 -12.37 13.30 -3.85
C ARG A 197 -10.94 12.91 -3.47
N PRO A 198 -9.92 13.65 -3.93
CA PRO A 198 -8.55 13.43 -3.48
C PRO A 198 -8.45 13.51 -1.96
N TYR A 199 -7.62 12.63 -1.38
CA TYR A 199 -7.22 12.73 0.01
C TYR A 199 -6.05 13.71 0.11
N THR A 200 -6.23 14.78 0.89
CA THR A 200 -5.24 15.86 1.13
C THR A 200 -5.28 16.28 2.59
N VAL A 201 -4.19 16.75 3.14
CA VAL A 201 -4.03 17.33 4.48
C VAL A 201 -3.60 18.78 4.39
#